data_1053d394f8233c1961b5c32da48c6af0
#
_entry.id   1053d394f8233c1961b5c32da48c6af0
#
_cell.length_a   1.000
_cell.length_b   1.000
_cell.length_c   1.000
_cell.angle_alpha   90.00
_cell.angle_beta   90.00
_cell.angle_gamma   90.00
#
_symmetry.space_group_name_H-M   'P 1'
#
loop_
_entity.id
_entity.type
_entity.pdbx_description
1 polymer ?
#
loop_
_entity_poly.entity_id
_entity_poly.type
_entity_poly.pdbx_seq_one_letter_code
_entity_poly.pdbx_strand_id
1 'polypeptide(L)'
;IMPSLVGSEMCIRDSFMFEDGAGFERYLDYALDVPMYFVRRGGKYLDASGLSFRDFMDGKLALLPGEKPAMDDFVDHLSTIFPEVRLKRFLEMRGSHSGPWSRLCAFSGFWTGLLYDQAALDAAWELVKDWTAAERESIRQSVRVLGLRTPIPGGRTLQDLAKDVLMISRNGLKARARYNSAGDDETGFIGELDEIAESGLTPADRLLELYYGKWNRRVEPAFEALAY
;
A
#
# COMPACT_ATOMS: atom_id res chain seq x y z
N ILE A 1 7.98 -8.27 -19.22
CA ILE A 1 7.59 -7.97 -17.84
C ILE A 1 6.94 -6.61 -17.91
N MET A 2 5.60 -6.56 -17.80
CA MET A 2 4.92 -5.27 -17.62
C MET A 2 5.51 -4.62 -16.38
N PRO A 3 5.95 -3.34 -16.42
CA PRO A 3 6.24 -2.63 -15.20
C PRO A 3 4.98 -2.70 -14.36
N SER A 4 5.10 -3.15 -13.11
CA SER A 4 3.97 -3.20 -12.21
C SER A 4 3.37 -1.81 -12.14
N LEU A 5 2.04 -1.69 -12.15
CA LEU A 5 1.33 -0.42 -11.96
C LEU A 5 1.79 0.32 -10.67
N VAL A 6 2.40 -0.39 -9.74
CA VAL A 6 3.05 0.09 -8.51
C VAL A 6 4.35 0.88 -8.78
N GLY A 7 4.74 1.09 -10.00
CA GLY A 7 5.95 1.85 -10.36
C GLY A 7 5.69 2.99 -11.33
N SER A 8 4.44 3.26 -11.68
CA SER A 8 4.12 4.42 -12.51
C SER A 8 4.21 5.70 -11.68
N GLU A 9 4.64 6.78 -12.30
CA GLU A 9 4.72 8.10 -11.66
C GLU A 9 3.39 8.55 -11.01
N MET A 10 2.28 7.91 -11.34
CA MET A 10 0.95 8.18 -10.79
C MET A 10 0.74 7.70 -9.36
N CYS A 11 1.55 6.75 -8.86
CA CYS A 11 1.45 6.26 -7.48
C CYS A 11 2.30 7.06 -6.48
N ILE A 12 2.97 8.13 -6.90
CA ILE A 12 4.15 8.67 -6.21
C ILE A 12 3.87 9.92 -5.39
N ARG A 13 2.72 10.56 -5.48
CA ARG A 13 2.52 11.92 -4.97
C ARG A 13 1.74 12.03 -3.66
N ASP A 14 1.70 10.98 -2.86
CA ASP A 14 1.08 11.02 -1.53
C ASP A 14 2.03 11.51 -0.41
N SER A 15 3.23 11.97 -0.75
CA SER A 15 4.20 12.52 0.22
C SER A 15 3.64 13.67 1.05
N PHE A 16 2.64 14.41 0.54
CA PHE A 16 1.94 15.47 1.26
C PHE A 16 1.24 14.98 2.53
N MET A 17 0.92 13.68 2.63
CA MET A 17 0.30 13.10 3.83
C MET A 17 1.19 13.16 5.07
N PHE A 18 2.50 13.41 4.89
CA PHE A 18 3.47 13.60 5.96
C PHE A 18 3.80 15.06 6.22
N GLU A 19 3.14 16.00 5.52
CA GLU A 19 3.31 17.43 5.73
C GLU A 19 2.39 17.93 6.85
N ASP A 20 2.79 19.00 7.53
CA ASP A 20 1.94 19.67 8.50
C ASP A 20 0.65 20.16 7.83
N GLY A 21 -0.50 19.91 8.50
CA GLY A 21 -1.81 20.26 7.95
C GLY A 21 -2.37 19.25 6.95
N ALA A 22 -1.78 18.07 6.83
CA ALA A 22 -2.37 16.98 6.06
C ALA A 22 -3.80 16.67 6.57
N GLY A 23 -4.77 16.66 5.67
CA GLY A 23 -6.18 16.46 5.99
C GLY A 23 -7.02 16.24 4.73
N PHE A 24 -8.34 16.27 4.89
CA PHE A 24 -9.28 15.99 3.78
C PHE A 24 -9.14 17.00 2.64
N GLU A 25 -8.94 18.27 2.92
CA GLU A 25 -8.77 19.33 1.92
C GLU A 25 -7.51 19.10 1.10
N ARG A 26 -6.40 18.74 1.75
CA ARG A 26 -5.14 18.43 1.05
C ARG A 26 -5.28 17.17 0.19
N TYR A 27 -5.99 16.16 0.68
CA TYR A 27 -6.28 14.97 -0.12
C TYR A 27 -7.15 15.29 -1.34
N LEU A 28 -8.14 16.19 -1.18
CA LEU A 28 -8.96 16.67 -2.27
C LEU A 28 -8.13 17.39 -3.34
N ASP A 29 -7.27 18.32 -2.94
CA ASP A 29 -6.36 19.01 -3.85
C ASP A 29 -5.46 18.04 -4.60
N TYR A 30 -4.85 17.09 -3.89
CA TYR A 30 -4.08 16.01 -4.51
C TYR A 30 -4.91 15.24 -5.54
N ALA A 31 -6.13 14.83 -5.17
CA ALA A 31 -7.00 14.06 -6.07
C ALA A 31 -7.36 14.84 -7.34
N LEU A 32 -7.60 16.15 -7.24
CA LEU A 32 -7.89 17.01 -8.39
C LEU A 32 -6.69 17.22 -9.31
N ASP A 33 -5.46 17.06 -8.80
CA ASP A 33 -4.23 17.20 -9.56
C ASP A 33 -3.76 15.89 -10.21
N VAL A 34 -4.31 14.74 -9.79
CA VAL A 34 -3.99 13.46 -10.42
C VAL A 34 -4.59 13.42 -11.83
N PRO A 35 -3.80 13.05 -12.88
CA PRO A 35 -4.32 12.90 -14.23
C PRO A 35 -5.46 11.88 -14.30
N MET A 36 -6.47 12.20 -15.12
CA MET A 36 -7.63 11.33 -15.32
C MET A 36 -7.28 10.06 -16.10
N TYR A 37 -8.13 9.06 -16.01
CA TYR A 37 -8.11 7.86 -16.86
C TYR A 37 -9.25 7.82 -17.84
N PHE A 38 -10.47 8.04 -17.38
CA PHE A 38 -11.67 7.99 -18.22
C PHE A 38 -12.77 8.91 -17.69
N VAL A 39 -13.74 9.17 -18.55
CA VAL A 39 -15.05 9.74 -18.19
C VAL A 39 -16.14 8.80 -18.70
N ARG A 40 -17.19 8.59 -17.94
CA ARG A 40 -18.31 7.73 -18.32
C ARG A 40 -19.47 8.58 -18.86
N ARG A 41 -19.90 8.31 -20.11
CA ARG A 41 -21.05 8.95 -20.74
C ARG A 41 -21.89 7.94 -21.50
N GLY A 42 -23.20 7.92 -21.28
CA GLY A 42 -24.12 7.02 -21.98
C GLY A 42 -23.76 5.53 -21.86
N GLY A 43 -23.23 5.11 -20.72
CA GLY A 43 -22.77 3.73 -20.45
C GLY A 43 -21.46 3.35 -21.14
N LYS A 44 -20.75 4.30 -21.76
CA LYS A 44 -19.44 4.07 -22.40
C LYS A 44 -18.35 4.78 -21.62
N TYR A 45 -17.15 4.17 -21.62
CA TYR A 45 -15.93 4.78 -21.12
C TYR A 45 -15.26 5.57 -22.25
N LEU A 46 -15.02 6.85 -22.03
CA LEU A 46 -14.27 7.73 -22.90
C LEU A 46 -12.87 7.86 -22.34
N ASP A 47 -11.85 7.60 -23.14
CA ASP A 47 -10.46 7.70 -22.72
C ASP A 47 -10.08 9.16 -22.45
N ALA A 48 -9.80 9.45 -21.18
CA ALA A 48 -9.35 10.76 -20.69
C ALA A 48 -7.94 10.66 -20.10
N SER A 49 -7.17 9.61 -20.47
CA SER A 49 -5.84 9.36 -19.91
C SER A 49 -4.93 10.56 -20.03
N GLY A 50 -4.41 11.02 -18.88
CA GLY A 50 -3.50 12.15 -18.81
C GLY A 50 -4.15 13.53 -18.83
N LEU A 51 -5.46 13.64 -19.01
CA LEU A 51 -6.18 14.92 -19.00
C LEU A 51 -6.40 15.41 -17.56
N SER A 52 -6.54 16.73 -17.39
CA SER A 52 -6.71 17.37 -16.10
C SER A 52 -8.18 17.36 -15.64
N PHE A 53 -8.43 16.92 -14.42
CA PHE A 53 -9.75 17.03 -13.80
C PHE A 53 -10.13 18.49 -13.52
N ARG A 54 -9.16 19.35 -13.20
CA ARG A 54 -9.41 20.79 -13.02
C ARG A 54 -9.86 21.46 -14.32
N ASP A 55 -9.30 21.08 -15.47
CA ASP A 55 -9.77 21.57 -16.77
C ASP A 55 -11.19 21.08 -17.04
N PHE A 56 -11.54 19.88 -16.60
CA PHE A 56 -12.93 19.40 -16.68
C PHE A 56 -13.87 20.25 -15.82
N MET A 57 -13.48 20.61 -14.60
CA MET A 57 -14.25 21.51 -13.74
C MET A 57 -14.48 22.88 -14.38
N ASP A 58 -13.52 23.37 -15.15
CA ASP A 58 -13.61 24.61 -15.90
C ASP A 58 -14.40 24.50 -17.22
N GLY A 59 -14.82 23.30 -17.62
CA GLY A 59 -15.47 23.05 -18.92
C GLY A 59 -14.51 23.09 -20.10
N LYS A 60 -13.19 22.97 -19.84
CA LYS A 60 -12.11 23.01 -20.83
C LYS A 60 -11.63 21.65 -21.27
N LEU A 61 -12.28 20.57 -20.84
CA LEU A 61 -11.86 19.22 -21.22
C LEU A 61 -12.02 19.03 -22.73
N ALA A 62 -10.91 18.80 -23.43
CA ALA A 62 -10.92 18.69 -24.91
C ALA A 62 -11.86 17.59 -25.42
N LEU A 63 -12.05 16.54 -24.63
CA LEU A 63 -12.92 15.40 -24.92
C LEU A 63 -14.41 15.77 -24.83
N LEU A 64 -14.79 16.72 -23.97
CA LEU A 64 -16.17 17.12 -23.66
C LEU A 64 -16.24 18.67 -23.53
N PRO A 65 -16.05 19.43 -24.63
CA PRO A 65 -15.98 20.87 -24.57
C PRO A 65 -17.27 21.50 -24.01
N GLY A 66 -17.12 22.35 -22.99
CA GLY A 66 -18.21 23.03 -22.32
C GLY A 66 -18.95 22.22 -21.25
N GLU A 67 -18.72 20.91 -21.17
CA GLU A 67 -19.25 20.10 -20.07
C GLU A 67 -18.45 20.31 -18.78
N LYS A 68 -19.13 20.18 -17.65
CA LYS A 68 -18.54 20.17 -16.31
C LYS A 68 -18.83 18.84 -15.63
N PRO A 69 -17.95 18.37 -14.73
CA PRO A 69 -18.14 17.10 -14.03
C PRO A 69 -19.31 17.18 -13.06
N ALA A 70 -20.05 16.08 -12.95
CA ALA A 70 -20.94 15.80 -11.84
C ALA A 70 -20.17 15.11 -10.69
N MET A 71 -20.83 14.93 -9.54
CA MET A 71 -20.25 14.20 -8.41
C MET A 71 -19.87 12.76 -8.77
N ASP A 72 -20.66 12.10 -9.63
CA ASP A 72 -20.35 10.74 -10.09
C ASP A 72 -19.05 10.68 -10.89
N ASP A 73 -18.73 11.71 -11.69
CA ASP A 73 -17.46 11.79 -12.40
C ASP A 73 -16.28 11.89 -11.43
N PHE A 74 -16.45 12.63 -10.33
CA PHE A 74 -15.41 12.73 -9.30
C PHE A 74 -15.27 11.41 -8.54
N VAL A 75 -16.36 10.72 -8.21
CA VAL A 75 -16.29 9.39 -7.58
C VAL A 75 -15.61 8.39 -8.49
N ASP A 76 -15.91 8.37 -9.78
CA ASP A 76 -15.22 7.54 -10.78
C ASP A 76 -13.73 7.89 -10.83
N HIS A 77 -13.37 9.18 -10.85
CA HIS A 77 -11.98 9.64 -10.81
C HIS A 77 -11.25 9.18 -9.56
N LEU A 78 -11.84 9.34 -8.36
CA LEU A 78 -11.26 8.84 -7.11
C LEU A 78 -11.02 7.33 -7.14
N SER A 79 -11.82 6.56 -7.88
CA SER A 79 -11.63 5.12 -8.02
C SER A 79 -10.37 4.74 -8.80
N THR A 80 -9.85 5.65 -9.62
CA THR A 80 -8.66 5.47 -10.47
C THR A 80 -7.38 6.03 -9.86
N ILE A 81 -7.44 6.63 -8.68
CA ILE A 81 -6.26 7.09 -7.94
C ILE A 81 -5.71 5.92 -7.12
N PHE A 82 -4.42 5.62 -7.25
CA PHE A 82 -3.78 4.45 -6.66
C PHE A 82 -2.63 4.79 -5.69
N PRO A 83 -2.86 5.58 -4.61
CA PRO A 83 -1.86 5.78 -3.57
C PRO A 83 -1.70 4.51 -2.73
N GLU A 84 -0.65 4.45 -1.91
CA GLU A 84 -0.39 3.33 -0.97
C GLU A 84 -1.53 3.18 0.05
N VAL A 85 -2.10 4.32 0.48
CA VAL A 85 -3.31 4.38 1.30
C VAL A 85 -4.34 5.24 0.60
N ARG A 86 -5.46 4.67 0.23
CA ARG A 86 -6.52 5.38 -0.47
C ARG A 86 -7.66 5.76 0.47
N LEU A 87 -8.05 7.04 0.46
CA LEU A 87 -9.20 7.52 1.17
C LEU A 87 -10.49 7.23 0.36
N LYS A 88 -11.37 6.48 0.97
CA LYS A 88 -12.75 6.24 0.54
C LYS A 88 -13.70 6.66 1.68
N ARG A 89 -14.77 5.90 1.93
CA ARG A 89 -15.53 5.97 3.20
C ARG A 89 -14.78 5.32 4.36
N PHE A 90 -13.63 4.76 4.08
CA PHE A 90 -12.67 4.12 4.96
C PHE A 90 -11.26 4.30 4.37
N LEU A 91 -10.23 4.03 5.16
CA LEU A 91 -8.85 3.96 4.67
C LEU A 91 -8.60 2.58 4.07
N GLU A 92 -8.23 2.53 2.80
CA GLU A 92 -7.88 1.30 2.10
C GLU A 92 -6.36 1.14 2.04
N MET A 93 -5.84 0.16 2.77
CA MET A 93 -4.43 -0.22 2.72
C MET A 93 -4.15 -1.04 1.46
N ARG A 94 -3.26 -0.56 0.59
CA ARG A 94 -3.04 -1.13 -0.75
C ARG A 94 -1.67 -1.78 -0.94
N GLY A 95 -0.77 -1.63 0.01
CA GLY A 95 0.63 -2.06 -0.08
C GLY A 95 0.86 -3.56 0.12
N SER A 96 -0.12 -4.44 -0.11
CA SER A 96 0.03 -5.88 0.08
C SER A 96 -0.13 -6.67 -1.21
N HIS A 97 0.51 -7.84 -1.26
CA HIS A 97 0.29 -8.86 -2.30
C HIS A 97 -0.73 -9.89 -1.82
N SER A 98 -1.39 -10.56 -2.77
CA SER A 98 -2.17 -11.76 -2.48
C SER A 98 -1.27 -12.88 -1.95
N GLY A 99 -1.85 -13.82 -1.23
CA GLY A 99 -1.12 -14.95 -0.65
C GLY A 99 -2.08 -15.99 -0.05
N PRO A 100 -1.55 -17.02 0.60
CA PRO A 100 -2.33 -18.03 1.28
C PRO A 100 -3.17 -17.39 2.40
N TRP A 101 -4.13 -18.15 2.89
CA TRP A 101 -5.07 -17.70 3.92
C TRP A 101 -4.36 -17.14 5.18
N SER A 102 -3.30 -17.79 5.62
CA SER A 102 -2.48 -17.32 6.74
C SER A 102 -1.99 -15.88 6.55
N ARG A 103 -1.55 -15.55 5.34
CA ARG A 103 -1.03 -14.21 5.02
C ARG A 103 -2.14 -13.17 4.89
N LEU A 104 -3.31 -13.55 4.38
CA LEU A 104 -4.48 -12.66 4.37
C LEU A 104 -4.92 -12.31 5.80
N CYS A 105 -4.95 -13.30 6.69
CA CYS A 105 -5.23 -13.08 8.11
C CYS A 105 -4.13 -12.24 8.78
N ALA A 106 -2.86 -12.52 8.49
CA ALA A 106 -1.72 -11.77 9.03
C ALA A 106 -1.75 -10.29 8.62
N PHE A 107 -2.11 -9.99 7.37
CA PHE A 107 -2.27 -8.62 6.90
C PHE A 107 -3.33 -7.86 7.71
N SER A 108 -4.49 -8.47 7.89
CA SER A 108 -5.58 -7.87 8.68
C SER A 108 -5.19 -7.71 10.14
N GLY A 109 -4.56 -8.71 10.75
CA GLY A 109 -4.06 -8.67 12.12
C GLY A 109 -3.03 -7.57 12.32
N PHE A 110 -2.05 -7.49 11.42
CA PHE A 110 -1.00 -6.48 11.46
C PHE A 110 -1.55 -5.04 11.51
N TRP A 111 -2.42 -4.68 10.57
CA TRP A 111 -3.01 -3.34 10.54
C TRP A 111 -3.97 -3.09 11.70
N THR A 112 -4.69 -4.11 12.14
CA THR A 112 -5.55 -4.00 13.33
C THR A 112 -4.72 -3.67 14.57
N GLY A 113 -3.59 -4.32 14.76
CA GLY A 113 -2.69 -4.06 15.89
C GLY A 113 -2.10 -2.66 15.89
N LEU A 114 -1.81 -2.10 14.71
CA LEU A 114 -1.25 -0.74 14.60
C LEU A 114 -2.29 0.36 14.75
N LEU A 115 -3.52 0.17 14.23
CA LEU A 115 -4.47 1.27 14.04
C LEU A 115 -5.57 1.33 15.11
N TYR A 116 -5.81 0.27 15.87
CA TYR A 116 -6.92 0.19 16.84
C TYR A 116 -6.48 0.25 18.29
N ASP A 117 -5.23 0.56 18.54
CA ASP A 117 -4.68 0.93 19.85
C ASP A 117 -3.90 2.23 19.71
N GLN A 118 -4.22 3.24 20.54
CA GLN A 118 -3.62 4.56 20.40
C GLN A 118 -2.11 4.55 20.68
N ALA A 119 -1.67 3.77 21.65
CA ALA A 119 -0.24 3.69 21.99
C ALA A 119 0.55 3.01 20.84
N ALA A 120 -0.02 2.01 20.20
CA ALA A 120 0.59 1.37 19.02
C ALA A 120 0.64 2.33 17.82
N LEU A 121 -0.43 3.09 17.57
CA LEU A 121 -0.47 4.10 16.51
C LEU A 121 0.60 5.18 16.71
N ASP A 122 0.68 5.73 17.92
CA ASP A 122 1.68 6.74 18.28
C ASP A 122 3.10 6.18 18.15
N ALA A 123 3.35 4.97 18.65
CA ALA A 123 4.66 4.33 18.53
C ALA A 123 5.06 4.07 17.07
N ALA A 124 4.12 3.65 16.21
CA ALA A 124 4.39 3.49 14.78
C ALA A 124 4.70 4.82 14.09
N TRP A 125 4.02 5.90 14.46
CA TRP A 125 4.31 7.24 13.98
C TRP A 125 5.71 7.72 14.39
N GLU A 126 6.10 7.50 15.65
CA GLU A 126 7.44 7.88 16.15
C GLU A 126 8.58 7.24 15.35
N LEU A 127 8.39 6.05 14.79
CA LEU A 127 9.42 5.38 13.97
C LEU A 127 9.74 6.12 12.67
N VAL A 128 8.79 6.86 12.11
CA VAL A 128 8.89 7.37 10.72
C VAL A 128 8.66 8.87 10.57
N LYS A 129 8.18 9.57 11.62
CA LYS A 129 7.78 10.98 11.56
C LYS A 129 8.89 11.91 11.08
N ASP A 130 10.15 11.62 11.42
CA ASP A 130 11.30 12.44 11.10
C ASP A 130 11.89 12.14 9.71
N TRP A 131 11.33 11.16 8.99
CA TRP A 131 11.83 10.83 7.66
C TRP A 131 11.45 11.89 6.64
N THR A 132 12.43 12.36 5.91
CA THR A 132 12.21 13.31 4.81
C THR A 132 11.51 12.65 3.62
N ALA A 133 10.91 13.46 2.76
CA ALA A 133 10.31 12.97 1.52
C ALA A 133 11.34 12.26 0.61
N ALA A 134 12.59 12.76 0.58
CA ALA A 134 13.68 12.17 -0.20
C ALA A 134 14.07 10.77 0.34
N GLU A 135 14.12 10.58 1.66
CA GLU A 135 14.40 9.29 2.28
C GLU A 135 13.29 8.28 2.00
N ARG A 136 12.03 8.67 2.17
CA ARG A 136 10.88 7.81 1.82
C ARG A 136 10.91 7.38 0.36
N GLU A 137 11.18 8.31 -0.56
CA GLU A 137 11.29 7.99 -1.98
C GLU A 137 12.47 7.07 -2.28
N SER A 138 13.63 7.29 -1.65
CA SER A 138 14.80 6.42 -1.77
C SER A 138 14.49 4.98 -1.31
N ILE A 139 13.79 4.82 -0.18
CA ILE A 139 13.35 3.52 0.33
C ILE A 139 12.40 2.87 -0.68
N ARG A 140 11.41 3.61 -1.18
CA ARG A 140 10.43 3.12 -2.15
C ARG A 140 11.09 2.62 -3.44
N GLN A 141 12.11 3.30 -3.93
CA GLN A 141 12.88 2.87 -5.10
C GLN A 141 13.70 1.61 -4.82
N SER A 142 14.34 1.56 -3.65
CA SER A 142 15.29 0.50 -3.30
C SER A 142 14.61 -0.80 -2.90
N VAL A 143 13.45 -0.74 -2.22
CA VAL A 143 12.74 -1.93 -1.70
C VAL A 143 12.35 -2.91 -2.79
N ARG A 144 12.07 -2.43 -4.00
CA ARG A 144 11.72 -3.28 -5.15
C ARG A 144 12.84 -4.24 -5.57
N VAL A 145 14.09 -3.91 -5.23
CA VAL A 145 15.28 -4.71 -5.58
C VAL A 145 15.87 -5.37 -4.35
N LEU A 146 15.94 -4.63 -3.24
CA LEU A 146 16.64 -5.08 -2.04
C LEU A 146 15.74 -5.77 -1.00
N GLY A 147 14.40 -5.60 -1.12
CA GLY A 147 13.45 -6.16 -0.15
C GLY A 147 13.76 -5.67 1.27
N LEU A 148 13.80 -6.58 2.22
CA LEU A 148 14.09 -6.28 3.63
C LEU A 148 15.53 -5.79 3.88
N ARG A 149 16.44 -5.98 2.93
CA ARG A 149 17.82 -5.46 3.01
C ARG A 149 17.93 -3.98 2.66
N THR A 150 16.83 -3.30 2.30
CA THR A 150 16.80 -1.88 1.97
C THR A 150 17.33 -1.05 3.14
N PRO A 151 18.33 -0.18 2.93
CA PRO A 151 18.78 0.76 3.95
C PRO A 151 17.68 1.79 4.27
N ILE A 152 17.58 2.12 5.55
CA ILE A 152 16.67 3.17 6.05
C ILE A 152 17.45 4.18 6.90
N PRO A 153 16.88 5.35 7.23
CA PRO A 153 17.52 6.32 8.10
C PRO A 153 18.03 5.73 9.42
N GLY A 154 19.11 6.29 9.94
CA GLY A 154 19.73 5.82 11.17
C GLY A 154 20.68 4.63 11.01
N GLY A 155 21.10 4.28 9.79
CA GLY A 155 22.05 3.18 9.52
C GLY A 155 21.44 1.80 9.72
N ARG A 156 20.14 1.69 9.70
CA ARG A 156 19.34 0.46 9.88
C ARG A 156 18.87 -0.09 8.53
N THR A 157 18.21 -1.22 8.56
CA THR A 157 17.57 -1.85 7.40
C THR A 157 16.05 -1.89 7.55
N LEU A 158 15.35 -2.10 6.44
CA LEU A 158 13.90 -2.31 6.46
C LEU A 158 13.51 -3.57 7.27
N GLN A 159 14.41 -4.55 7.39
CA GLN A 159 14.20 -5.71 8.26
C GLN A 159 14.14 -5.31 9.74
N ASP A 160 15.02 -4.40 10.17
CA ASP A 160 15.01 -3.90 11.54
C ASP A 160 13.71 -3.12 11.83
N LEU A 161 13.27 -2.29 10.89
CA LEU A 161 11.99 -1.60 10.99
C LEU A 161 10.81 -2.59 11.03
N ALA A 162 10.82 -3.63 10.20
CA ALA A 162 9.77 -4.64 10.18
C ALA A 162 9.63 -5.34 11.54
N LYS A 163 10.73 -5.66 12.21
CA LYS A 163 10.71 -6.25 13.56
C LYS A 163 10.08 -5.29 14.58
N ASP A 164 10.47 -4.01 14.54
CA ASP A 164 9.92 -3.01 15.45
C ASP A 164 8.41 -2.82 15.24
N VAL A 165 7.98 -2.68 13.99
CA VAL A 165 6.56 -2.49 13.66
C VAL A 165 5.72 -3.72 14.01
N LEU A 166 6.25 -4.93 13.82
CA LEU A 166 5.58 -6.16 14.24
C LEU A 166 5.46 -6.25 15.77
N MET A 167 6.48 -5.85 16.50
CA MET A 167 6.41 -5.78 17.97
C MET A 167 5.33 -4.79 18.42
N ILE A 168 5.25 -3.61 17.80
CA ILE A 168 4.22 -2.60 18.08
C ILE A 168 2.83 -3.17 17.77
N SER A 169 2.63 -3.75 16.59
CA SER A 169 1.37 -4.37 16.19
C SER A 169 0.94 -5.46 17.19
N ARG A 170 1.87 -6.32 17.60
CA ARG A 170 1.62 -7.36 18.60
C ARG A 170 1.15 -6.78 19.92
N ASN A 171 1.78 -5.70 20.37
CA ASN A 171 1.39 -5.04 21.62
C ASN A 171 -0.01 -4.43 21.50
N GLY A 172 -0.34 -3.82 20.36
CA GLY A 172 -1.69 -3.31 20.10
C GLY A 172 -2.75 -4.42 20.06
N LEU A 173 -2.46 -5.58 19.43
CA LEU A 173 -3.37 -6.73 19.47
C LEU A 173 -3.59 -7.24 20.90
N LYS A 174 -2.54 -7.34 21.71
CA LYS A 174 -2.66 -7.71 23.13
C LYS A 174 -3.51 -6.71 23.92
N ALA A 175 -3.29 -5.41 23.70
CA ALA A 175 -4.05 -4.36 24.39
C ALA A 175 -5.54 -4.42 24.05
N ARG A 176 -5.92 -4.85 22.85
CA ARG A 176 -7.31 -5.08 22.44
C ARG A 176 -7.98 -6.20 23.22
N ALA A 177 -7.22 -7.14 23.78
CA ALA A 177 -7.70 -8.26 24.60
C ALA A 177 -8.89 -9.02 23.97
N ARG A 178 -8.80 -9.32 22.67
CA ARG A 178 -9.80 -10.13 21.92
C ARG A 178 -9.35 -11.58 21.89
N TYR A 179 -10.21 -12.46 22.37
CA TYR A 179 -9.95 -13.89 22.50
C TYR A 179 -10.97 -14.71 21.71
N ASN A 180 -10.50 -15.80 21.14
CA ASN A 180 -11.37 -16.82 20.54
C ASN A 180 -11.97 -17.75 21.63
N SER A 181 -12.78 -18.75 21.22
CA SER A 181 -13.37 -19.72 22.15
C SER A 181 -12.37 -20.66 22.81
N ALA A 182 -11.13 -20.76 22.29
CA ALA A 182 -10.04 -21.55 22.87
C ALA A 182 -9.18 -20.73 23.85
N GLY A 183 -9.41 -19.41 23.93
CA GLY A 183 -8.64 -18.51 24.78
C GLY A 183 -7.40 -17.92 24.11
N ASP A 184 -7.19 -18.15 22.80
CA ASP A 184 -6.10 -17.55 22.05
C ASP A 184 -6.44 -16.11 21.68
N ASP A 185 -5.47 -15.21 21.76
CA ASP A 185 -5.61 -13.84 21.32
C ASP A 185 -5.29 -13.66 19.82
N GLU A 186 -5.47 -12.42 19.32
CA GLU A 186 -5.27 -12.09 17.89
C GLU A 186 -3.79 -12.13 17.47
N THR A 187 -2.82 -12.25 18.39
CA THR A 187 -1.39 -12.22 18.05
C THR A 187 -0.93 -13.43 17.24
N GLY A 188 -1.67 -14.54 17.33
CA GLY A 188 -1.41 -15.73 16.53
C GLY A 188 -1.49 -15.48 15.01
N PHE A 189 -2.29 -14.50 14.57
CA PHE A 189 -2.43 -14.20 13.14
C PHE A 189 -1.16 -13.64 12.48
N ILE A 190 -0.30 -12.95 13.22
CA ILE A 190 0.90 -12.30 12.66
C ILE A 190 2.17 -13.16 12.71
N GLY A 191 2.08 -14.43 13.12
CA GLY A 191 3.23 -15.33 13.27
C GLY A 191 4.03 -15.52 11.97
N GLU A 192 3.38 -15.64 10.81
CA GLU A 192 4.07 -15.74 9.51
C GLU A 192 4.91 -14.49 9.20
N LEU A 193 4.45 -13.31 9.61
CA LEU A 193 5.21 -12.07 9.42
C LEU A 193 6.45 -12.01 10.31
N ASP A 194 6.37 -12.57 11.54
CA ASP A 194 7.53 -12.69 12.41
C ASP A 194 8.62 -13.57 11.77
N GLU A 195 8.23 -14.72 11.20
CA GLU A 195 9.16 -15.62 10.51
C GLU A 195 9.87 -14.93 9.33
N ILE A 196 9.12 -14.13 8.55
CA ILE A 196 9.68 -13.36 7.44
C ILE A 196 10.64 -12.29 7.96
N ALA A 197 10.26 -11.53 9.00
CA ALA A 197 11.09 -10.49 9.56
C ALA A 197 12.36 -11.05 10.22
N GLU A 198 12.27 -12.17 10.94
CA GLU A 198 13.42 -12.79 11.58
C GLU A 198 14.38 -13.42 10.57
N SER A 199 13.87 -14.16 9.59
CA SER A 199 14.70 -14.79 8.56
C SER A 199 15.29 -13.78 7.56
N GLY A 200 14.65 -12.63 7.37
CA GLY A 200 14.98 -11.68 6.30
C GLY A 200 14.65 -12.19 4.89
N LEU A 201 13.98 -13.34 4.77
CA LEU A 201 13.63 -13.96 3.51
C LEU A 201 12.16 -13.65 3.18
N THR A 202 11.96 -12.81 2.20
CA THR A 202 10.62 -12.51 1.70
C THR A 202 10.05 -13.70 0.89
N PRO A 203 8.73 -13.77 0.68
CA PRO A 203 8.15 -14.74 -0.26
C PRO A 203 8.75 -14.66 -1.66
N ALA A 204 9.15 -13.46 -2.12
CA ALA A 204 9.81 -13.27 -3.40
C ALA A 204 11.22 -13.91 -3.42
N ASP A 205 12.00 -13.77 -2.34
CA ASP A 205 13.32 -14.41 -2.22
C ASP A 205 13.17 -15.94 -2.32
N ARG A 206 12.22 -16.53 -1.60
CA ARG A 206 11.95 -17.98 -1.64
C ARG A 206 11.52 -18.46 -3.04
N LEU A 207 10.70 -17.66 -3.75
CA LEU A 207 10.31 -17.98 -5.12
C LEU A 207 11.49 -17.89 -6.09
N LEU A 208 12.38 -16.91 -5.92
CA LEU A 208 13.59 -16.78 -6.73
C LEU A 208 14.55 -17.95 -6.50
N GLU A 209 14.70 -18.42 -5.27
CA GLU A 209 15.48 -19.62 -4.97
C GLU A 209 14.93 -20.85 -5.69
N LEU A 210 13.60 -21.04 -5.67
CA LEU A 210 12.96 -22.13 -6.40
C LEU A 210 13.14 -21.98 -7.92
N TYR A 211 12.96 -20.78 -8.44
CA TYR A 211 13.05 -20.48 -9.86
C TYR A 211 14.46 -20.75 -10.41
N TYR A 212 15.51 -20.24 -9.74
CA TYR A 212 16.89 -20.45 -10.17
C TYR A 212 17.44 -21.84 -9.83
N GLY A 213 16.89 -22.48 -8.79
CA GLY A 213 17.27 -23.82 -8.34
C GLY A 213 16.37 -24.92 -8.90
N LYS A 214 15.43 -25.42 -8.07
CA LYS A 214 14.60 -26.61 -8.37
C LYS A 214 13.82 -26.50 -9.67
N TRP A 215 13.38 -25.31 -10.07
CA TRP A 215 12.55 -25.14 -11.27
C TRP A 215 13.35 -24.87 -12.54
N ASN A 216 14.68 -24.81 -12.46
CA ASN A 216 15.56 -24.62 -13.62
C ASN A 216 15.13 -23.45 -14.54
N ARG A 217 14.76 -22.32 -13.94
CA ARG A 217 14.25 -21.10 -14.61
C ARG A 217 12.92 -21.29 -15.36
N ARG A 218 12.15 -22.30 -15.02
CA ARG A 218 10.81 -22.52 -15.54
C ARG A 218 9.80 -21.90 -14.60
N VAL A 219 8.72 -21.33 -15.15
CA VAL A 219 7.65 -20.66 -14.36
C VAL A 219 6.49 -21.62 -14.07
N GLU A 220 6.28 -22.62 -14.93
CA GLU A 220 5.13 -23.53 -14.84
C GLU A 220 4.99 -24.23 -13.48
N PRO A 221 6.09 -24.66 -12.81
CA PRO A 221 5.97 -25.28 -11.49
C PRO A 221 5.39 -24.35 -10.42
N ALA A 222 5.44 -23.02 -10.66
CA ALA A 222 4.84 -22.06 -9.72
C ALA A 222 3.32 -22.21 -9.62
N PHE A 223 2.64 -22.60 -10.69
CA PHE A 223 1.19 -22.78 -10.71
C PHE A 223 0.74 -23.90 -9.75
N GLU A 224 1.52 -24.97 -9.61
CA GLU A 224 1.24 -26.03 -8.67
C GLU A 224 1.67 -25.65 -7.24
N ALA A 225 2.86 -25.05 -7.11
CA ALA A 225 3.43 -24.70 -5.81
C ALA A 225 2.68 -23.56 -5.08
N LEU A 226 1.96 -22.72 -5.82
CA LEU A 226 1.20 -21.57 -5.29
C LEU A 226 -0.32 -21.78 -5.38
N ALA A 227 -0.79 -22.96 -5.75
CA ALA A 227 -2.21 -23.30 -5.66
C ALA A 227 -2.59 -23.48 -4.18
N TYR A 228 -3.59 -22.74 -3.71
CA TYR A 228 -4.15 -22.84 -2.36
C TYR A 228 -5.64 -23.04 -2.40
#